data_79f87f157d677be1d15ecfd172d7264b
#
_entry.id   79f87f157d677be1d15ecfd172d7264b
#
_cell.length_a   1.000
_cell.length_b   1.000
_cell.length_c   1.000
_cell.angle_alpha   90.00
_cell.angle_beta   90.00
_cell.angle_gamma   90.00
#
_symmetry.space_group_name_H-M   'P 1'
#
loop_
_entity.id
_entity.type
_entity.pdbx_description
1 polymer ?
#
loop_
_entity_poly.entity_id
_entity_poly.type
_entity_poly.pdbx_seq_one_letter_code
_entity_poly.pdbx_strand_id
1 'polypeptide(L)'
;QQPSVTLKLEELQSLPTTSYTTDLPWIQQSSEFLGVKLSTLLTHVYGSIPEQVDIGSLNNYHSTLSRKDIVRYQPILAYQQDHHYIKVRNKGPYWVIYPLSQYPELDHNEYHAQMVWQVNEMKIKQK
;
A
#
# COMPACT_ATOMS: atom_id res chain seq x y z
N GLN A 1 -21.28 -3.41 9.59
CA GLN A 1 -19.99 -2.72 9.74
C GLN A 1 -18.87 -3.74 9.70
N GLN A 2 -17.86 -3.49 8.89
CA GLN A 2 -16.74 -4.40 8.74
C GLN A 2 -15.67 -4.12 9.78
N PRO A 3 -15.14 -5.15 10.42
CA PRO A 3 -14.01 -4.93 11.33
C PRO A 3 -12.76 -4.58 10.55
N SER A 4 -11.80 -3.94 11.23
CA SER A 4 -10.50 -3.70 10.63
C SER A 4 -9.75 -5.02 10.50
N VAL A 5 -8.84 -5.08 9.54
CA VAL A 5 -8.02 -6.26 9.29
C VAL A 5 -6.58 -5.96 9.71
N THR A 6 -6.04 -6.80 10.57
CA THR A 6 -4.63 -6.73 10.95
C THR A 6 -3.82 -7.52 9.95
N LEU A 7 -2.79 -6.88 9.40
CA LEU A 7 -1.98 -7.46 8.34
C LEU A 7 -0.84 -8.27 8.92
N LYS A 8 -0.65 -9.49 8.41
CA LYS A 8 0.44 -10.36 8.83
C LYS A 8 1.33 -10.67 7.65
N LEU A 9 2.63 -10.63 7.88
CA LEU A 9 3.61 -10.85 6.82
C LEU A 9 3.46 -12.22 6.16
N GLU A 10 3.20 -13.25 6.95
CA GLU A 10 3.02 -14.61 6.42
C GLU A 10 1.89 -14.67 5.41
N GLU A 11 0.79 -13.99 5.71
CA GLU A 11 -0.36 -13.97 4.81
C GLU A 11 -0.02 -13.24 3.52
N LEU A 12 0.68 -12.10 3.64
CA LEU A 12 1.09 -11.35 2.45
C LEU A 12 2.04 -12.16 1.57
N GLN A 13 2.97 -12.87 2.19
CA GLN A 13 3.93 -13.68 1.44
C GLN A 13 3.30 -14.87 0.73
N SER A 14 2.11 -15.28 1.16
CA SER A 14 1.40 -16.38 0.50
C SER A 14 0.69 -15.93 -0.78
N LEU A 15 0.62 -14.63 -1.03
CA LEU A 15 -0.06 -14.07 -2.19
C LEU A 15 0.96 -13.73 -3.29
N PRO A 16 0.51 -13.66 -4.55
CA PRO A 16 1.42 -13.26 -5.64
C PRO A 16 2.07 -11.92 -5.35
N THR A 17 3.36 -11.80 -5.67
CA THR A 17 4.11 -10.59 -5.41
C THR A 17 4.27 -9.75 -6.68
N THR A 18 4.44 -8.45 -6.47
CA THR A 18 4.69 -7.48 -7.53
C THR A 18 5.78 -6.54 -7.05
N SER A 19 6.68 -6.15 -7.93
CA SER A 19 7.70 -5.18 -7.57
C SER A 19 7.61 -3.97 -8.50
N TYR A 20 7.91 -2.80 -7.93
CA TYR A 20 8.04 -1.54 -8.68
C TYR A 20 9.36 -0.89 -8.30
N THR A 21 10.10 -0.45 -9.30
CA THR A 21 11.25 0.41 -9.10
C THR A 21 10.80 1.83 -9.41
N THR A 22 10.82 2.70 -8.42
CA THR A 22 10.26 4.02 -8.58
C THR A 22 10.95 5.05 -7.70
N ASP A 23 10.90 6.31 -8.14
CA ASP A 23 11.24 7.46 -7.31
C ASP A 23 10.06 7.79 -6.41
N LEU A 24 10.35 8.31 -5.24
CA LEU A 24 9.35 8.81 -4.31
C LEU A 24 9.84 10.13 -3.71
N PRO A 25 8.93 11.01 -3.27
CA PRO A 25 9.35 12.30 -2.69
C PRO A 25 10.23 12.16 -1.44
N TRP A 26 10.15 11.02 -0.76
CA TRP A 26 10.82 10.82 0.53
C TRP A 26 12.14 10.06 0.42
N ILE A 27 12.54 9.66 -0.77
CA ILE A 27 13.78 8.89 -0.94
C ILE A 27 14.69 9.65 -1.91
N GLN A 28 16.01 9.44 -1.75
CA GLN A 28 17.00 10.17 -2.56
C GLN A 28 17.22 9.52 -3.91
N GLN A 29 17.06 8.22 -3.99
CA GLN A 29 17.30 7.44 -5.21
C GLN A 29 16.13 6.50 -5.44
N SER A 30 15.91 6.13 -6.69
CA SER A 30 14.92 5.11 -7.01
C SER A 30 15.21 3.85 -6.21
N SER A 31 14.14 3.24 -5.70
CA SER A 31 14.23 1.98 -4.96
C SER A 31 13.29 0.97 -5.57
N GLU A 32 13.63 -0.29 -5.38
CA GLU A 32 12.76 -1.39 -5.78
C GLU A 32 11.93 -1.82 -4.57
N PHE A 33 10.60 -1.71 -4.72
CA PHE A 33 9.66 -2.10 -3.67
C PHE A 33 8.96 -3.38 -4.08
N LEU A 34 8.91 -4.33 -3.18
CA LEU A 34 8.23 -5.62 -3.43
C LEU A 34 7.13 -5.81 -2.42
N GLY A 35 5.97 -6.22 -2.90
CA GLY A 35 4.83 -6.49 -2.05
C GLY A 35 3.70 -7.12 -2.81
N VAL A 36 2.48 -6.89 -2.34
CA VAL A 36 1.26 -7.45 -2.91
C VAL A 36 0.40 -6.30 -3.41
N LYS A 37 -0.12 -6.43 -4.65
CA LYS A 37 -1.06 -5.43 -5.15
C LYS A 37 -2.24 -5.32 -4.19
N LEU A 38 -2.68 -4.10 -3.90
CA LEU A 38 -3.86 -3.91 -3.04
C LEU A 38 -5.09 -4.58 -3.65
N SER A 39 -5.21 -4.59 -4.97
CA SER A 39 -6.32 -5.29 -5.63
C SER A 39 -6.32 -6.78 -5.28
N THR A 40 -5.15 -7.41 -5.28
CA THR A 40 -5.02 -8.82 -4.93
C THR A 40 -5.35 -9.05 -3.45
N LEU A 41 -4.79 -8.22 -2.58
CA LEU A 41 -4.99 -8.37 -1.14
C LEU A 41 -6.44 -8.16 -0.75
N LEU A 42 -7.07 -7.12 -1.29
CA LEU A 42 -8.46 -6.81 -0.95
C LEU A 42 -9.41 -7.90 -1.45
N THR A 43 -9.14 -8.44 -2.65
CA THR A 43 -9.94 -9.55 -3.16
C THR A 43 -9.77 -10.78 -2.28
N HIS A 44 -8.55 -11.03 -1.80
CA HIS A 44 -8.29 -12.16 -0.91
C HIS A 44 -9.05 -12.03 0.41
N VAL A 45 -9.06 -10.82 0.99
CA VAL A 45 -9.66 -10.59 2.31
C VAL A 45 -11.17 -10.45 2.24
N TYR A 46 -11.68 -9.70 1.26
CA TYR A 46 -13.09 -9.32 1.20
C TYR A 46 -13.86 -9.97 0.06
N GLY A 47 -13.21 -10.72 -0.82
CA GLY A 47 -13.85 -11.33 -1.98
C GLY A 47 -13.99 -10.40 -3.18
N SER A 48 -13.79 -9.10 -2.99
CA SER A 48 -13.85 -8.11 -4.05
C SER A 48 -13.14 -6.86 -3.56
N ILE A 49 -12.95 -5.89 -4.48
CA ILE A 49 -12.32 -4.61 -4.11
C ILE A 49 -13.42 -3.66 -3.66
N PRO A 50 -13.41 -3.20 -2.38
CA PRO A 50 -14.41 -2.22 -1.91
C PRO A 50 -14.28 -0.90 -2.67
N GLU A 51 -15.37 -0.12 -2.71
CA GLU A 51 -15.33 1.20 -3.34
C GLU A 51 -14.29 2.11 -2.69
N GLN A 52 -14.16 2.03 -1.38
CA GLN A 52 -13.18 2.80 -0.63
C GLN A 52 -12.62 1.94 0.49
N VAL A 53 -11.33 2.06 0.71
CA VAL A 53 -10.66 1.35 1.80
C VAL A 53 -9.84 2.35 2.60
N ASP A 54 -9.92 2.24 3.93
CA ASP A 54 -9.16 3.05 4.85
C ASP A 54 -7.91 2.28 5.25
N ILE A 55 -6.76 2.91 5.09
CA ILE A 55 -5.46 2.33 5.44
C ILE A 55 -4.93 3.10 6.65
N GLY A 56 -4.64 2.37 7.73
CA GLY A 56 -4.18 2.99 8.97
C GLY A 56 -2.77 2.58 9.33
N SER A 57 -2.09 3.46 10.04
CA SER A 57 -0.68 3.27 10.42
C SER A 57 -0.52 3.21 11.94
N LEU A 58 0.70 2.84 12.34
CA LEU A 58 1.04 2.70 13.76
C LEU A 58 0.88 4.00 14.55
N ASN A 59 1.03 5.16 13.88
CA ASN A 59 0.90 6.46 14.54
C ASN A 59 -0.47 7.10 14.34
N ASN A 60 -1.47 6.28 14.02
CA ASN A 60 -2.86 6.70 13.84
C ASN A 60 -3.11 7.60 12.62
N TYR A 61 -2.19 7.65 11.69
CA TYR A 61 -2.44 8.30 10.41
C TYR A 61 -3.34 7.38 9.57
N HIS A 62 -4.34 7.96 8.91
CA HIS A 62 -5.26 7.20 8.05
C HIS A 62 -5.41 7.90 6.72
N SER A 63 -5.57 7.11 5.67
CA SER A 63 -5.89 7.64 4.35
C SER A 63 -6.86 6.70 3.65
N THR A 64 -7.70 7.26 2.81
CA THR A 64 -8.71 6.49 2.06
C THR A 64 -8.27 6.36 0.61
N LEU A 65 -8.26 5.13 0.11
CA LEU A 65 -7.97 4.84 -1.30
C LEU A 65 -9.25 4.39 -1.98
N SER A 66 -9.45 4.83 -3.22
CA SER A 66 -10.64 4.46 -3.98
C SER A 66 -10.37 3.24 -4.84
N ARG A 67 -11.43 2.45 -5.10
CA ARG A 67 -11.34 1.32 -6.04
C ARG A 67 -10.82 1.79 -7.40
N LYS A 68 -11.28 2.95 -7.86
CA LYS A 68 -10.88 3.49 -9.16
C LYS A 68 -9.36 3.61 -9.27
N ASP A 69 -8.73 4.20 -8.26
CA ASP A 69 -7.28 4.37 -8.25
C ASP A 69 -6.55 3.04 -8.05
N ILE A 70 -7.09 2.18 -7.19
CA ILE A 70 -6.49 0.87 -6.93
C ILE A 70 -6.46 0.04 -8.22
N VAL A 71 -7.53 0.04 -8.98
CA VAL A 71 -7.60 -0.72 -10.23
C VAL A 71 -6.75 -0.08 -11.31
N ARG A 72 -6.78 1.25 -11.40
CA ARG A 72 -6.06 1.96 -12.48
C ARG A 72 -4.55 1.91 -12.31
N TYR A 73 -4.06 2.15 -11.10
CA TYR A 73 -2.62 2.31 -10.86
C TYR A 73 -1.97 1.13 -10.16
N GLN A 74 -2.78 0.21 -9.64
CA GLN A 74 -2.30 -1.01 -8.98
C GLN A 74 -1.23 -0.74 -7.93
N PRO A 75 -1.52 0.07 -6.91
CA PRO A 75 -0.56 0.26 -5.82
C PRO A 75 -0.32 -1.05 -5.09
N ILE A 76 0.87 -1.18 -4.51
CA ILE A 76 1.23 -2.38 -3.75
C ILE A 76 1.35 -2.04 -2.28
N LEU A 77 1.13 -3.05 -1.43
CA LEU A 77 1.50 -2.97 -0.03
C LEU A 77 2.87 -3.62 0.07
N ALA A 78 3.90 -2.77 0.09
CA ALA A 78 5.27 -3.22 0.03
C ALA A 78 5.75 -3.66 1.41
N TYR A 79 6.48 -4.77 1.46
CA TYR A 79 7.15 -5.23 2.68
C TYR A 79 8.65 -5.36 2.51
N GLN A 80 9.16 -5.15 1.29
CA GLN A 80 10.61 -5.09 1.06
C GLN A 80 10.96 -3.84 0.25
N GLN A 81 12.11 -3.28 0.54
CA GLN A 81 12.70 -2.19 -0.22
C GLN A 81 14.15 -2.59 -0.50
N ASP A 82 14.52 -2.59 -1.79
CA ASP A 82 15.86 -2.98 -2.24
C ASP A 82 16.29 -4.33 -1.66
N HIS A 83 15.34 -5.29 -1.71
CA HIS A 83 15.55 -6.69 -1.30
C HIS A 83 15.70 -6.90 0.21
N HIS A 84 15.35 -5.88 1.02
CA HIS A 84 15.40 -6.00 2.48
C HIS A 84 14.02 -5.71 3.06
N TYR A 85 13.64 -6.45 4.09
CA TYR A 85 12.38 -6.16 4.79
C TYR A 85 12.45 -4.76 5.38
N ILE A 86 11.32 -4.03 5.28
CA ILE A 86 11.27 -2.64 5.73
C ILE A 86 11.06 -2.63 7.25
N LYS A 87 12.04 -2.10 7.97
CA LYS A 87 11.94 -2.00 9.42
C LYS A 87 11.01 -0.87 9.81
N VAL A 88 10.41 -0.99 11.02
CA VAL A 88 9.49 0.04 11.51
C VAL A 88 10.15 1.42 11.50
N ARG A 89 11.41 1.51 11.95
CA ARG A 89 12.13 2.79 11.97
C ARG A 89 12.37 3.36 10.57
N ASN A 90 12.23 2.52 9.52
CA ASN A 90 12.42 2.91 8.13
C ASN A 90 11.11 2.85 7.35
N LYS A 91 9.98 3.15 8.01
CA LYS A 91 8.66 3.22 7.43
C LYS A 91 7.96 1.86 7.25
N GLY A 92 8.52 0.78 7.84
CA GLY A 92 7.89 -0.53 7.85
C GLY A 92 6.88 -0.69 8.99
N PRO A 93 6.28 -1.85 9.10
CA PRO A 93 6.56 -3.05 8.30
C PRO A 93 6.03 -2.99 6.88
N TYR A 94 5.01 -2.17 6.59
CA TYR A 94 4.39 -2.11 5.27
C TYR A 94 4.22 -0.66 4.84
N TRP A 95 4.33 -0.45 3.53
CA TRP A 95 4.27 0.88 2.94
C TRP A 95 3.44 0.79 1.66
N VAL A 96 2.41 1.60 1.55
CA VAL A 96 1.62 1.67 0.31
C VAL A 96 2.44 2.42 -0.74
N ILE A 97 2.75 1.77 -1.85
CA ILE A 97 3.58 2.33 -2.91
C ILE A 97 2.80 2.37 -4.22
N TYR A 98 2.71 3.56 -4.80
CA TYR A 98 2.23 3.77 -6.16
C TYR A 98 3.43 3.82 -7.11
N PRO A 99 3.28 3.35 -8.37
CA PRO A 99 4.39 3.39 -9.34
C PRO A 99 4.53 4.78 -9.96
N LEU A 100 5.03 5.75 -9.20
CA LEU A 100 5.14 7.14 -9.63
C LEU A 100 5.94 7.30 -10.91
N SER A 101 7.02 6.52 -11.06
CA SER A 101 7.88 6.65 -12.24
C SER A 101 7.18 6.22 -13.52
N GLN A 102 6.10 5.42 -13.42
CA GLN A 102 5.34 4.99 -14.58
C GLN A 102 4.20 5.94 -14.92
N TYR A 103 3.70 6.68 -13.93
CA TYR A 103 2.53 7.55 -14.07
C TYR A 103 2.84 8.90 -13.43
N PRO A 104 3.31 9.88 -14.23
CA PRO A 104 3.68 11.19 -13.67
C PRO A 104 2.55 11.89 -12.92
N GLU A 105 1.30 11.62 -13.27
CA GLU A 105 0.17 12.23 -12.57
C GLU A 105 0.06 11.79 -11.12
N LEU A 106 0.72 10.70 -10.74
CA LEU A 106 0.73 10.25 -9.36
C LEU A 106 1.65 11.08 -8.47
N ASP A 107 2.55 11.86 -9.06
CA ASP A 107 3.44 12.74 -8.31
C ASP A 107 2.70 14.00 -7.92
N HIS A 108 1.73 13.85 -7.02
CA HIS A 108 0.82 14.90 -6.58
C HIS A 108 0.45 14.65 -5.13
N ASN A 109 0.18 15.73 -4.39
CA ASN A 109 -0.11 15.64 -2.95
C ASN A 109 -1.23 14.66 -2.62
N GLU A 110 -2.24 14.58 -3.47
CA GLU A 110 -3.37 13.67 -3.25
C GLU A 110 -2.90 12.22 -3.15
N TYR A 111 -2.02 11.81 -4.04
CA TYR A 111 -1.51 10.44 -4.05
C TYR A 111 -0.40 10.23 -3.04
N HIS A 112 0.41 11.26 -2.80
CA HIS A 112 1.43 11.19 -1.75
C HIS A 112 0.79 10.87 -0.40
N ALA A 113 -0.35 11.50 -0.10
CA ALA A 113 -1.07 11.28 1.15
C ALA A 113 -1.60 9.85 1.27
N GLN A 114 -1.82 9.16 0.15
CA GLN A 114 -2.31 7.79 0.14
C GLN A 114 -1.21 6.76 0.32
N MET A 115 0.05 7.16 0.18
CA MET A 115 1.18 6.24 0.35
C MET A 115 1.54 6.17 1.83
N VAL A 116 0.64 5.56 2.59
CA VAL A 116 0.76 5.41 4.03
C VAL A 116 1.92 4.47 4.34
N TRP A 117 2.80 4.89 5.26
CA TRP A 117 3.86 4.01 5.76
C TRP A 117 3.54 3.56 7.17
N GLN A 118 4.28 2.56 7.67
CA GLN A 118 4.02 1.93 8.96
C GLN A 118 2.59 1.40 9.05
N VAL A 119 2.11 0.85 7.93
CA VAL A 119 0.74 0.35 7.83
C VAL A 119 0.57 -0.83 8.78
N ASN A 120 -0.52 -0.85 9.54
CA ASN A 120 -0.83 -1.97 10.42
C ASN A 120 -2.25 -2.50 10.26
N GLU A 121 -3.15 -1.75 9.60
CA GLU A 121 -4.51 -2.22 9.42
C GLU A 121 -5.15 -1.61 8.19
N MET A 122 -6.23 -2.25 7.75
CA MET A 122 -7.09 -1.69 6.71
C MET A 122 -8.53 -2.08 7.02
N LYS A 123 -9.48 -1.28 6.53
CA LYS A 123 -10.89 -1.57 6.70
C LYS A 123 -11.68 -0.94 5.56
N ILE A 124 -12.88 -1.48 5.32
CA ILE A 124 -13.78 -0.90 4.33
C ILE A 124 -14.31 0.41 4.88
N LYS A 125 -14.19 1.47 4.07
CA LYS A 125 -14.72 2.77 4.45
C LYS A 125 -16.23 2.79 4.26
N GLN A 126 -16.95 3.17 5.31
CA GLN A 126 -18.40 3.32 5.24
C GLN A 126 -18.75 4.66 4.61
N LYS A 127 -19.78 4.67 3.80
CA LYS A 127 -20.28 5.90 3.23
C LYS A 127 -21.17 6.65 4.19
#